data_ec5adb5419e275820ecd4fe67baa37b6
#
_entry.id   ec5adb5419e275820ecd4fe67baa37b6
#
_cell.length_a   1.000
_cell.length_b   1.000
_cell.length_c   1.000
_cell.angle_alpha   90.00
_cell.angle_beta   90.00
_cell.angle_gamma   90.00
#
_symmetry.space_group_name_H-M   'P 1'
#
loop_
_entity.id
_entity.type
_entity.pdbx_description
1 polymer ?
#
loop_
_entity_poly.entity_id
_entity_poly.type
_entity_poly.pdbx_seq_one_letter_code
_entity_poly.pdbx_strand_id
1 'polypeptide(L)'
;MKDRQPTKVLANGAIRYGIYNADGSLNHYEYMKREDAPTIEGTPLNKANLLSDATAQKIWPDAETRPDDPTVNDAFSKLAQGTAKVGDIEITARTDLSAAWLPCDGRYISEDQYPELFETLRVSASAAPWNTASIPAGTNDSDAVSKLSAANGYWFLYKAKHLYCSANLVNWTDITPSNLHQYDSGSWTADIVQCYEVHYWQGQYVCLAELGEYINYRIYACLYTTQLQQDGWKIARICAKSDGTQGYRSLFYDGTQYYFCYTFSIYNTNTGSTSYYKKLYYAESLTEAADLTSSTDWTYQEPEYCIDFYDELTGLFYGSRRGDLMPWGDVLAVYKTQTPRSSKTWEEVTIPTASSSSGNLDCTDYAVSGSTMAVRYSAEIGTNVKLYRSGDGGGTFEQIYAETTSGSDHTNNLGFVADILCAWDRTAIVLFDADSIAMQTVTPGTSIADEYASLGNAIAILSENGSSVVYQDFTHSKKKIPNITPDSRSKAYIKALEE
;
A
#
# COMPACT_ATOMS: atom_id res chain seq x y z
N MET A 1 -39.60 -30.37 -11.77
CA MET A 1 -40.95 -30.18 -12.33
C MET A 1 -41.89 -31.10 -11.53
N LYS A 2 -42.85 -30.60 -10.77
CA LYS A 2 -43.88 -31.47 -10.17
C LYS A 2 -44.78 -31.93 -11.28
N ASP A 3 -44.92 -33.24 -11.45
CA ASP A 3 -45.91 -33.79 -12.36
C ASP A 3 -47.29 -33.17 -12.04
N ARG A 4 -47.82 -32.38 -12.94
CA ARG A 4 -49.18 -31.84 -12.79
C ARG A 4 -50.15 -32.99 -12.95
N GLN A 5 -50.58 -33.55 -11.82
CA GLN A 5 -51.72 -34.45 -11.87
C GLN A 5 -52.95 -33.63 -12.26
N PRO A 6 -53.68 -34.04 -13.31
CA PRO A 6 -54.88 -33.35 -13.70
C PRO A 6 -55.90 -33.39 -12.55
N THR A 7 -56.41 -32.25 -12.17
CA THR A 7 -57.33 -32.10 -11.04
C THR A 7 -58.72 -32.70 -11.31
N LYS A 8 -58.99 -33.07 -12.56
CA LYS A 8 -60.26 -33.68 -12.92
C LYS A 8 -60.09 -34.61 -14.12
N VAL A 9 -60.30 -35.92 -13.87
CA VAL A 9 -60.43 -36.93 -14.92
C VAL A 9 -61.88 -37.20 -15.08
N LEU A 10 -62.39 -37.18 -16.30
CA LEU A 10 -63.81 -37.53 -16.57
C LEU A 10 -64.04 -39.05 -16.47
N ALA A 11 -65.29 -39.45 -16.26
CA ALA A 11 -65.67 -40.87 -16.07
C ALA A 11 -65.27 -41.78 -17.27
N ASN A 12 -65.01 -41.17 -18.45
CA ASN A 12 -64.53 -41.87 -19.65
C ASN A 12 -63.02 -41.87 -19.82
N GLY A 13 -62.29 -41.43 -18.79
CA GLY A 13 -60.81 -41.35 -18.81
C GLY A 13 -60.23 -40.19 -19.59
N ALA A 14 -61.00 -39.27 -20.12
CA ALA A 14 -60.56 -38.11 -20.81
C ALA A 14 -60.09 -37.02 -19.81
N ILE A 15 -59.03 -36.32 -20.13
CA ILE A 15 -58.50 -35.20 -19.37
C ILE A 15 -58.95 -33.90 -20.02
N ARG A 16 -59.48 -32.96 -19.23
CA ARG A 16 -59.93 -31.67 -19.68
C ARG A 16 -58.80 -30.65 -19.58
N TYR A 17 -58.46 -30.00 -20.68
CA TYR A 17 -57.52 -28.91 -20.78
C TYR A 17 -58.22 -27.60 -21.04
N GLY A 18 -57.86 -26.53 -20.34
CA GLY A 18 -58.28 -25.18 -20.65
C GLY A 18 -57.35 -24.57 -21.67
N ILE A 19 -57.89 -24.10 -22.78
CA ILE A 19 -57.14 -23.31 -23.74
C ILE A 19 -57.47 -21.83 -23.47
N TYR A 20 -56.42 -21.04 -23.30
CA TYR A 20 -56.50 -19.63 -22.95
C TYR A 20 -56.07 -18.74 -24.09
N ASN A 21 -56.69 -17.57 -24.19
CA ASN A 21 -56.31 -16.51 -25.09
C ASN A 21 -55.00 -15.85 -24.59
N ALA A 22 -54.39 -15.04 -25.44
CA ALA A 22 -53.17 -14.31 -25.10
C ALA A 22 -53.31 -13.32 -23.92
N ASP A 23 -54.56 -12.89 -23.66
CA ASP A 23 -54.91 -12.02 -22.54
C ASP A 23 -55.14 -12.78 -21.22
N GLY A 24 -54.96 -14.10 -21.22
CA GLY A 24 -55.18 -14.97 -20.05
C GLY A 24 -56.62 -15.38 -19.81
N SER A 25 -57.58 -14.96 -20.63
CA SER A 25 -58.96 -15.39 -20.57
C SER A 25 -59.13 -16.81 -21.10
N LEU A 26 -60.04 -17.61 -20.46
CA LEU A 26 -60.32 -18.95 -20.95
C LEU A 26 -61.06 -18.88 -22.26
N ASN A 27 -60.47 -19.45 -23.31
CA ASN A 27 -61.11 -19.53 -24.62
C ASN A 27 -62.14 -20.66 -24.65
N HIS A 28 -61.66 -21.89 -24.47
CA HIS A 28 -62.49 -23.08 -24.43
C HIS A 28 -61.80 -24.23 -23.69
N TYR A 29 -62.50 -25.35 -23.52
CA TYR A 29 -61.97 -26.58 -23.03
C TYR A 29 -61.79 -27.59 -24.14
N GLU A 30 -60.61 -28.23 -24.19
CA GLU A 30 -60.40 -29.43 -24.98
C GLU A 30 -60.36 -30.68 -24.10
N TYR A 31 -60.82 -31.79 -24.67
CA TYR A 31 -60.82 -33.06 -24.00
C TYR A 31 -59.95 -34.02 -24.78
N MET A 32 -58.85 -34.45 -24.19
CA MET A 32 -57.96 -35.41 -24.78
C MET A 32 -58.10 -36.74 -24.03
N LYS A 33 -58.28 -37.79 -24.77
CA LYS A 33 -58.27 -39.16 -24.25
C LYS A 33 -57.07 -39.87 -24.88
N ARG A 34 -56.34 -40.58 -24.02
CA ARG A 34 -55.29 -41.46 -24.51
C ARG A 34 -55.92 -42.67 -25.13
N GLU A 35 -55.78 -42.86 -26.42
CA GLU A 35 -56.31 -43.98 -27.15
C GLU A 35 -55.29 -45.12 -27.35
N ASP A 36 -54.04 -44.87 -27.07
CA ASP A 36 -53.01 -45.87 -27.06
C ASP A 36 -52.99 -46.57 -25.69
N ALA A 37 -52.95 -47.86 -25.68
CA ALA A 37 -52.65 -48.68 -24.51
C ALA A 37 -51.17 -49.17 -24.69
N PRO A 38 -50.16 -48.37 -24.30
CA PRO A 38 -48.79 -48.77 -24.49
C PRO A 38 -48.55 -50.05 -23.68
N THR A 39 -48.02 -51.04 -24.32
CA THR A 39 -47.59 -52.31 -23.68
C THR A 39 -46.37 -52.10 -22.79
N ILE A 40 -45.72 -50.98 -22.92
CA ILE A 40 -44.61 -50.56 -22.09
C ILE A 40 -44.88 -49.10 -21.71
N GLU A 41 -45.06 -48.80 -20.44
CA GLU A 41 -45.09 -47.42 -19.95
C GLU A 41 -43.73 -46.81 -20.18
N GLY A 42 -43.70 -45.56 -20.67
CA GLY A 42 -42.48 -44.76 -20.75
C GLY A 42 -41.87 -44.60 -19.35
N THR A 43 -40.57 -44.53 -19.29
CA THR A 43 -39.84 -44.32 -18.03
C THR A 43 -40.34 -43.08 -17.32
N PRO A 44 -40.89 -43.17 -16.10
CA PRO A 44 -41.33 -42.00 -15.38
C PRO A 44 -40.20 -41.01 -15.17
N LEU A 45 -40.45 -39.73 -15.38
CA LEU A 45 -39.50 -38.65 -15.04
C LEU A 45 -39.53 -38.47 -13.51
N ASN A 46 -38.99 -39.43 -12.79
CA ASN A 46 -38.81 -39.40 -11.35
C ASN A 46 -37.34 -39.32 -10.98
N LYS A 47 -37.05 -39.11 -9.71
CA LYS A 47 -35.69 -39.02 -9.17
C LYS A 47 -34.81 -40.21 -9.57
N ALA A 48 -35.32 -41.43 -9.46
CA ALA A 48 -34.56 -42.66 -9.74
C ALA A 48 -34.10 -42.75 -11.22
N ASN A 49 -34.88 -42.17 -12.14
CA ASN A 49 -34.59 -42.19 -13.56
C ASN A 49 -33.78 -41.00 -14.03
N LEU A 50 -33.87 -39.83 -13.35
CA LEU A 50 -33.11 -38.62 -13.66
C LEU A 50 -31.80 -38.56 -12.93
N LEU A 51 -31.69 -39.13 -11.75
CA LEU A 51 -30.47 -39.18 -10.96
C LEU A 51 -30.23 -40.58 -10.41
N SER A 52 -29.74 -41.49 -11.26
CA SER A 52 -29.34 -42.83 -10.83
C SER A 52 -28.12 -42.74 -9.90
N ASP A 53 -27.92 -43.78 -9.05
CA ASP A 53 -26.75 -43.86 -8.19
C ASP A 53 -25.43 -43.73 -8.98
N ALA A 54 -25.37 -44.31 -10.19
CA ALA A 54 -24.22 -44.20 -11.07
C ALA A 54 -24.01 -42.78 -11.57
N THR A 55 -25.08 -42.01 -11.80
CA THR A 55 -24.99 -40.60 -12.17
C THR A 55 -24.62 -39.75 -10.98
N ALA A 56 -25.21 -40.00 -9.81
CA ALA A 56 -24.88 -39.35 -8.56
C ALA A 56 -23.40 -39.55 -8.20
N GLN A 57 -22.86 -40.76 -8.38
CA GLN A 57 -21.44 -41.05 -8.14
C GLN A 57 -20.49 -40.29 -9.07
N LYS A 58 -20.91 -40.01 -10.30
CA LYS A 58 -20.11 -39.18 -11.23
C LYS A 58 -20.11 -37.69 -10.84
N ILE A 59 -21.24 -37.21 -10.29
CA ILE A 59 -21.39 -35.82 -9.83
C ILE A 59 -20.67 -35.60 -8.51
N TRP A 60 -20.71 -36.58 -7.62
CA TRP A 60 -19.99 -36.62 -6.35
C TRP A 60 -19.06 -37.83 -6.32
N PRO A 61 -17.86 -37.74 -6.87
CA PRO A 61 -16.92 -38.87 -6.87
C PRO A 61 -16.44 -39.22 -5.46
N ASP A 62 -16.43 -38.26 -4.56
CA ASP A 62 -16.10 -38.43 -3.16
C ASP A 62 -17.37 -38.77 -2.37
N ALA A 63 -17.38 -39.95 -1.74
CA ALA A 63 -18.51 -40.41 -0.95
C ALA A 63 -18.79 -39.58 0.31
N GLU A 64 -17.78 -38.92 0.87
CA GLU A 64 -17.92 -38.09 2.07
C GLU A 64 -18.66 -36.78 1.78
N THR A 65 -18.56 -36.28 0.54
CA THR A 65 -19.24 -35.04 0.11
C THR A 65 -20.60 -35.29 -0.55
N ARG A 66 -20.95 -36.53 -0.79
CA ARG A 66 -22.24 -36.90 -1.41
C ARG A 66 -23.36 -36.94 -0.36
N PRO A 67 -24.49 -36.23 -0.55
CA PRO A 67 -25.68 -36.40 0.29
C PRO A 67 -26.16 -37.84 0.33
N ASP A 68 -26.64 -38.35 1.47
CA ASP A 68 -27.15 -39.71 1.63
C ASP A 68 -28.29 -40.02 0.66
N ASP A 69 -29.14 -39.04 0.36
CA ASP A 69 -30.24 -39.14 -0.57
C ASP A 69 -30.29 -37.92 -1.53
N PRO A 70 -29.35 -37.83 -2.50
CA PRO A 70 -29.22 -36.68 -3.36
C PRO A 70 -30.45 -36.49 -4.25
N THR A 71 -30.96 -35.29 -4.31
CA THR A 71 -32.06 -34.92 -5.21
C THR A 71 -31.55 -34.47 -6.56
N VAL A 72 -32.42 -34.42 -7.56
CA VAL A 72 -32.06 -33.82 -8.87
C VAL A 72 -31.66 -32.38 -8.70
N ASN A 73 -32.26 -31.65 -7.74
CA ASN A 73 -31.90 -30.26 -7.47
C ASN A 73 -30.49 -30.13 -6.83
N ASP A 74 -30.15 -31.10 -5.95
CA ASP A 74 -28.78 -31.16 -5.39
C ASP A 74 -27.76 -31.43 -6.50
N ALA A 75 -28.08 -32.31 -7.45
CA ALA A 75 -27.25 -32.58 -8.60
C ALA A 75 -27.03 -31.34 -9.49
N PHE A 76 -28.09 -30.60 -9.78
CA PHE A 76 -27.98 -29.32 -10.49
C PHE A 76 -27.21 -28.29 -9.71
N SER A 77 -27.44 -28.19 -8.39
CA SER A 77 -26.68 -27.27 -7.53
C SER A 77 -25.19 -27.64 -7.48
N LYS A 78 -24.85 -28.92 -7.41
CA LYS A 78 -23.47 -29.39 -7.43
C LYS A 78 -22.82 -29.19 -8.80
N LEU A 79 -23.53 -29.43 -9.88
CA LEU A 79 -23.05 -29.12 -11.22
C LEU A 79 -22.87 -27.62 -11.43
N ALA A 80 -23.74 -26.80 -10.88
CA ALA A 80 -23.59 -25.34 -10.87
C ALA A 80 -22.40 -24.88 -10.02
N GLN A 81 -22.14 -25.53 -8.87
CA GLN A 81 -20.95 -25.31 -8.05
C GLN A 81 -19.66 -25.80 -8.72
N GLY A 82 -19.76 -26.80 -9.59
CA GLY A 82 -18.65 -27.29 -10.42
C GLY A 82 -18.40 -26.48 -11.69
N THR A 83 -19.27 -25.52 -12.00
CA THR A 83 -19.11 -24.61 -13.12
C THR A 83 -18.22 -23.43 -12.73
N ALA A 84 -17.37 -23.09 -13.62
CA ALA A 84 -16.37 -22.01 -13.63
C ALA A 84 -16.33 -21.12 -12.37
N LYS A 85 -15.22 -21.13 -11.69
CA LYS A 85 -14.92 -20.20 -10.59
C LYS A 85 -14.53 -18.83 -11.16
N VAL A 86 -14.62 -17.80 -10.33
CA VAL A 86 -14.08 -16.49 -10.67
C VAL A 86 -12.59 -16.65 -11.10
N GLY A 87 -12.25 -16.09 -12.24
CA GLY A 87 -10.92 -16.24 -12.85
C GLY A 87 -10.80 -17.37 -13.89
N ASP A 88 -11.76 -18.30 -13.98
CA ASP A 88 -11.76 -19.33 -15.03
C ASP A 88 -12.04 -18.70 -16.40
N ILE A 89 -11.39 -19.26 -17.43
CA ILE A 89 -11.52 -18.77 -18.80
C ILE A 89 -12.28 -19.78 -19.65
N GLU A 90 -13.34 -19.32 -20.31
CA GLU A 90 -14.09 -20.09 -21.28
C GLU A 90 -13.86 -19.57 -22.70
N ILE A 91 -13.50 -20.45 -23.62
CA ILE A 91 -13.43 -20.14 -25.05
C ILE A 91 -14.67 -20.76 -25.72
N THR A 92 -15.57 -19.90 -26.19
CA THR A 92 -16.85 -20.33 -26.69
C THR A 92 -17.33 -19.52 -27.90
N ALA A 93 -18.16 -20.13 -28.73
CA ALA A 93 -18.88 -19.44 -29.80
C ALA A 93 -20.19 -18.78 -29.31
N ARG A 94 -20.55 -18.97 -28.04
CA ARG A 94 -21.76 -18.38 -27.46
C ARG A 94 -21.61 -16.87 -27.34
N THR A 95 -22.72 -16.16 -27.52
CA THR A 95 -22.79 -14.69 -27.36
C THR A 95 -23.75 -14.29 -26.24
N ASP A 96 -24.37 -15.25 -25.59
CA ASP A 96 -25.41 -15.12 -24.57
C ASP A 96 -24.92 -15.46 -23.16
N LEU A 97 -23.62 -15.26 -22.88
CA LEU A 97 -23.09 -15.40 -21.54
C LEU A 97 -23.69 -14.34 -20.62
N SER A 98 -23.89 -14.70 -19.35
CA SER A 98 -24.39 -13.78 -18.33
C SER A 98 -23.44 -12.59 -18.12
N ALA A 99 -23.92 -11.56 -17.42
CA ALA A 99 -23.11 -10.41 -17.05
C ALA A 99 -21.95 -10.76 -16.08
N ALA A 100 -21.95 -11.99 -15.52
CA ALA A 100 -20.85 -12.50 -14.71
C ALA A 100 -19.59 -12.84 -15.52
N TRP A 101 -19.65 -12.80 -16.84
CA TRP A 101 -18.53 -13.10 -17.73
C TRP A 101 -18.06 -11.87 -18.48
N LEU A 102 -16.78 -11.60 -18.43
CA LEU A 102 -16.14 -10.49 -19.16
C LEU A 102 -15.33 -11.01 -20.35
N PRO A 103 -15.35 -10.30 -21.49
CA PRO A 103 -14.46 -10.64 -22.60
C PRO A 103 -12.99 -10.54 -22.21
N CYS A 104 -12.19 -11.53 -22.62
CA CYS A 104 -10.72 -11.51 -22.48
C CYS A 104 -10.09 -10.63 -23.58
N ASP A 105 -10.41 -9.34 -23.59
CA ASP A 105 -9.99 -8.36 -24.59
C ASP A 105 -8.84 -7.45 -24.13
N GLY A 106 -8.24 -7.78 -23.01
CA GLY A 106 -7.14 -7.00 -22.46
C GLY A 106 -7.58 -5.71 -21.75
N ARG A 107 -8.88 -5.54 -21.47
CA ARG A 107 -9.37 -4.39 -20.70
C ARG A 107 -8.85 -4.40 -19.27
N TYR A 108 -8.86 -3.24 -18.66
CA TYR A 108 -8.56 -3.10 -17.23
C TYR A 108 -9.84 -3.18 -16.40
N ILE A 109 -9.75 -3.85 -15.26
CA ILE A 109 -10.80 -3.88 -14.24
C ILE A 109 -10.30 -3.24 -12.95
N SER A 110 -11.22 -2.72 -12.13
CA SER A 110 -10.94 -2.20 -10.80
C SER A 110 -11.46 -3.16 -9.72
N GLU A 111 -10.86 -3.09 -8.55
CA GLU A 111 -11.29 -3.86 -7.38
C GLU A 111 -12.74 -3.57 -7.01
N ASP A 112 -13.16 -2.30 -7.02
CA ASP A 112 -14.54 -1.88 -6.72
C ASP A 112 -15.60 -2.54 -7.62
N GLN A 113 -15.23 -2.83 -8.87
CA GLN A 113 -16.16 -3.41 -9.85
C GLN A 113 -16.20 -4.92 -9.81
N TYR A 114 -15.06 -5.56 -9.56
CA TYR A 114 -14.89 -7.00 -9.62
C TYR A 114 -13.88 -7.49 -8.55
N PRO A 115 -14.21 -7.37 -7.24
CA PRO A 115 -13.25 -7.65 -6.16
C PRO A 115 -12.65 -9.06 -6.22
N GLU A 116 -13.47 -10.09 -6.40
CA GLU A 116 -13.01 -11.48 -6.44
C GLU A 116 -12.14 -11.79 -7.66
N LEU A 117 -12.53 -11.27 -8.84
CA LEU A 117 -11.71 -11.40 -10.04
C LEU A 117 -10.41 -10.60 -9.90
N PHE A 118 -10.49 -9.44 -9.27
CA PHE A 118 -9.32 -8.61 -9.02
C PHE A 118 -8.30 -9.32 -8.15
N GLU A 119 -8.71 -10.00 -7.09
CA GLU A 119 -7.82 -10.84 -6.27
C GLU A 119 -7.25 -12.02 -7.04
N THR A 120 -8.07 -12.67 -7.87
CA THR A 120 -7.69 -13.89 -8.62
C THR A 120 -6.71 -13.59 -9.75
N LEU A 121 -6.83 -12.43 -10.40
CA LEU A 121 -5.92 -12.04 -11.46
C LEU A 121 -4.54 -11.72 -10.88
N ARG A 122 -3.55 -12.52 -11.24
CA ARG A 122 -2.15 -12.19 -10.99
C ARG A 122 -1.82 -10.87 -11.67
N VAL A 123 -1.09 -10.03 -10.95
CA VAL A 123 -0.75 -8.69 -11.41
C VAL A 123 0.22 -8.76 -12.57
N SER A 124 -0.31 -8.72 -13.78
CA SER A 124 0.45 -8.36 -14.98
C SER A 124 0.03 -6.97 -15.49
N ALA A 125 -0.63 -6.21 -14.65
CA ALA A 125 -1.10 -4.90 -15.02
C ALA A 125 0.06 -3.92 -15.04
N SER A 126 0.23 -3.20 -16.13
CA SER A 126 0.91 -1.93 -16.04
C SER A 126 0.13 -1.09 -15.03
N ALA A 127 0.75 -0.69 -13.95
CA ALA A 127 0.23 0.34 -13.07
C ALA A 127 -0.26 1.53 -13.93
N ALA A 128 -1.22 2.30 -13.42
CA ALA A 128 -1.63 3.53 -14.10
C ALA A 128 -0.38 4.36 -14.45
N PRO A 129 -0.37 5.12 -15.54
CA PRO A 129 0.80 5.91 -15.90
C PRO A 129 1.16 6.84 -14.75
N TRP A 130 2.44 6.92 -14.47
CA TRP A 130 2.93 7.90 -13.52
C TRP A 130 2.63 9.30 -14.03
N ASN A 131 2.14 10.14 -13.15
CA ASN A 131 1.82 11.52 -13.42
C ASN A 131 2.94 12.42 -12.94
N THR A 132 3.07 13.58 -13.55
CA THR A 132 3.99 14.63 -13.12
C THR A 132 3.19 15.90 -12.85
N ALA A 133 3.36 16.49 -11.68
CA ALA A 133 2.76 17.77 -11.33
C ALA A 133 3.85 18.78 -10.98
N SER A 134 3.66 20.01 -11.43
CA SER A 134 4.51 21.13 -11.05
C SER A 134 4.28 21.53 -9.61
N ILE A 135 5.33 21.87 -8.89
CA ILE A 135 5.24 22.38 -7.53
C ILE A 135 5.47 23.91 -7.53
N PRO A 136 5.12 24.62 -6.42
CA PRO A 136 5.32 26.05 -6.32
C PRO A 136 6.73 26.50 -6.70
N ALA A 137 6.84 27.59 -7.42
CA ALA A 137 8.11 28.17 -7.83
C ALA A 137 8.90 28.65 -6.60
N GLY A 138 10.20 28.60 -6.70
CA GLY A 138 11.14 29.06 -5.67
C GLY A 138 12.45 28.32 -5.82
N THR A 139 13.55 28.99 -5.54
CA THR A 139 14.88 28.38 -5.45
C THR A 139 15.09 27.92 -4.01
N ASN A 140 15.63 26.72 -3.84
CA ASN A 140 16.09 26.31 -2.53
C ASN A 140 17.19 27.28 -2.07
N ASP A 141 17.06 27.74 -0.83
CA ASP A 141 18.17 28.40 -0.15
C ASP A 141 19.26 27.33 0.11
N SER A 142 20.51 27.71 0.17
CA SER A 142 21.60 26.77 0.44
C SER A 142 21.43 25.98 1.72
N ASP A 143 20.61 26.51 2.65
CA ASP A 143 20.34 25.92 3.96
C ASP A 143 18.99 25.18 4.05
N ALA A 144 18.12 25.28 3.04
CA ALA A 144 16.77 24.73 3.04
C ALA A 144 16.55 23.79 1.84
N VAL A 145 16.51 22.51 2.11
CA VAL A 145 16.24 21.46 1.11
C VAL A 145 14.73 21.24 1.02
N SER A 146 14.21 21.04 -0.19
CA SER A 146 12.80 20.66 -0.37
C SER A 146 12.50 19.35 0.33
N LYS A 147 11.37 19.30 1.07
CA LYS A 147 10.89 18.13 1.79
C LYS A 147 9.46 17.84 1.41
N LEU A 148 9.13 16.57 1.29
CA LEU A 148 7.79 16.07 0.99
C LEU A 148 7.31 15.18 2.12
N SER A 149 6.07 15.37 2.56
CA SER A 149 5.39 14.50 3.52
C SER A 149 3.89 14.43 3.23
N ALA A 150 3.17 13.54 3.91
CA ALA A 150 1.74 13.40 3.73
C ALA A 150 1.06 13.00 5.05
N ALA A 151 -0.10 13.58 5.32
CA ALA A 151 -0.89 13.27 6.51
C ALA A 151 -2.36 13.64 6.30
N ASN A 152 -3.29 12.81 6.81
CA ASN A 152 -4.73 13.09 6.91
C ASN A 152 -5.35 13.65 5.61
N GLY A 153 -5.08 13.01 4.48
CA GLY A 153 -5.65 13.40 3.18
C GLY A 153 -4.95 14.55 2.48
N TYR A 154 -3.84 15.05 3.02
CA TYR A 154 -3.07 16.14 2.43
C TYR A 154 -1.61 15.75 2.21
N TRP A 155 -1.06 16.29 1.14
CA TRP A 155 0.37 16.32 0.83
C TRP A 155 0.96 17.64 1.33
N PHE A 156 2.16 17.60 1.86
CA PHE A 156 2.89 18.75 2.36
C PHE A 156 4.22 18.87 1.65
N LEU A 157 4.53 20.10 1.25
CA LEU A 157 5.79 20.44 0.62
C LEU A 157 6.43 21.59 1.39
N TYR A 158 7.65 21.39 1.88
CA TYR A 158 8.48 22.48 2.33
C TYR A 158 9.46 22.87 1.22
N LYS A 159 9.45 24.12 0.80
CA LYS A 159 10.33 24.64 -0.24
C LYS A 159 10.54 26.13 -0.10
N ALA A 160 11.79 26.61 -0.26
CA ALA A 160 12.13 28.03 -0.25
C ALA A 160 11.61 28.78 1.00
N LYS A 161 11.69 28.16 2.17
CA LYS A 161 11.19 28.63 3.48
C LYS A 161 9.67 28.71 3.61
N HIS A 162 8.92 28.17 2.65
CA HIS A 162 7.48 28.09 2.70
C HIS A 162 7.02 26.64 2.94
N LEU A 163 5.95 26.50 3.71
CA LEU A 163 5.23 25.25 3.90
C LEU A 163 3.93 25.31 3.12
N TYR A 164 3.75 24.39 2.21
CA TYR A 164 2.57 24.26 1.36
C TYR A 164 1.79 22.99 1.70
N CYS A 165 0.46 23.01 1.49
CA CYS A 165 -0.34 21.81 1.49
C CYS A 165 -1.16 21.67 0.19
N SER A 166 -1.49 20.42 -0.17
CA SER A 166 -2.30 20.10 -1.35
C SER A 166 -3.08 18.81 -1.10
N ALA A 167 -4.35 18.77 -1.51
CA ALA A 167 -5.15 17.56 -1.50
C ALA A 167 -4.92 16.67 -2.75
N ASN A 168 -4.26 17.18 -3.81
CA ASN A 168 -4.19 16.52 -5.12
C ASN A 168 -2.85 16.66 -5.84
N LEU A 169 -1.82 17.15 -5.17
CA LEU A 169 -0.47 17.43 -5.72
C LEU A 169 -0.42 18.48 -6.85
N VAL A 170 -1.54 19.01 -7.28
CA VAL A 170 -1.63 19.99 -8.37
C VAL A 170 -1.86 21.41 -7.83
N ASN A 171 -2.79 21.55 -6.89
CA ASN A 171 -3.17 22.83 -6.31
C ASN A 171 -2.55 22.97 -4.92
N TRP A 172 -1.53 23.81 -4.81
CA TRP A 172 -0.81 24.05 -3.57
C TRP A 172 -1.25 25.34 -2.89
N THR A 173 -1.53 25.25 -1.60
CA THR A 173 -1.86 26.40 -0.72
C THR A 173 -0.70 26.64 0.22
N ASP A 174 -0.24 27.88 0.29
CA ASP A 174 0.77 28.30 1.27
C ASP A 174 0.14 28.41 2.67
N ILE A 175 0.65 27.59 3.57
CA ILE A 175 0.24 27.52 4.99
C ILE A 175 1.39 27.87 5.93
N THR A 176 2.42 28.54 5.43
CA THR A 176 3.56 28.98 6.23
C THR A 176 3.08 29.76 7.43
N PRO A 177 3.46 29.38 8.65
CA PRO A 177 3.06 30.11 9.84
C PRO A 177 3.40 31.60 9.78
N SER A 178 2.40 32.48 9.87
CA SER A 178 2.56 33.94 9.87
C SER A 178 2.81 34.50 11.26
N ASN A 179 2.47 33.74 12.29
CA ASN A 179 2.46 34.19 13.70
C ASN A 179 3.72 33.80 14.48
N LEU A 180 4.78 33.31 13.82
CA LEU A 180 5.99 32.83 14.51
C LEU A 180 6.71 33.95 15.27
N HIS A 181 6.68 35.18 14.76
CA HIS A 181 7.35 36.33 15.41
C HIS A 181 6.79 36.70 16.78
N GLN A 182 5.63 36.19 17.19
CA GLN A 182 5.18 36.33 18.57
C GLN A 182 6.08 35.64 19.61
N TYR A 183 6.93 34.71 19.13
CA TYR A 183 7.87 33.97 19.96
C TYR A 183 9.30 34.53 19.90
N ASP A 184 9.50 35.68 19.26
CA ASP A 184 10.83 36.33 19.20
C ASP A 184 11.26 36.73 20.61
N SER A 185 12.57 36.61 20.87
CA SER A 185 13.15 36.92 22.17
C SER A 185 14.54 37.53 22.04
N GLY A 186 14.69 38.77 22.46
CA GLY A 186 15.96 39.49 22.35
C GLY A 186 16.41 39.68 20.91
N SER A 187 17.57 39.12 20.56
CA SER A 187 18.10 39.13 19.20
C SER A 187 17.77 37.85 18.41
N TRP A 188 17.00 36.92 19.01
CA TRP A 188 16.60 35.67 18.36
C TRP A 188 15.23 35.82 17.73
N THR A 189 15.07 35.36 16.46
CA THR A 189 13.81 35.33 15.72
C THR A 189 13.36 33.91 15.50
N ALA A 190 12.05 33.66 15.49
CA ALA A 190 11.45 32.36 15.31
C ALA A 190 11.25 32.03 13.81
N ASP A 191 12.26 32.26 12.98
CA ASP A 191 12.18 31.95 11.57
C ASP A 191 12.30 30.46 11.29
N ILE A 192 11.55 29.96 10.29
CA ILE A 192 11.68 28.59 9.82
C ILE A 192 12.97 28.48 9.01
N VAL A 193 13.85 27.62 9.49
CA VAL A 193 15.06 27.21 8.75
C VAL A 193 14.76 26.00 7.87
N GLN A 194 14.07 25.00 8.41
CA GLN A 194 13.69 23.78 7.71
C GLN A 194 12.42 23.19 8.34
N CYS A 195 11.50 22.70 7.51
CA CYS A 195 10.51 21.70 7.91
C CYS A 195 10.94 20.34 7.36
N TYR A 196 10.76 19.30 8.15
CA TYR A 196 11.21 17.95 7.81
C TYR A 196 10.05 17.05 7.41
N GLU A 197 9.03 16.95 8.26
CA GLU A 197 7.90 16.05 8.08
C GLU A 197 6.66 16.63 8.77
N VAL A 198 5.48 16.29 8.24
CA VAL A 198 4.20 16.65 8.82
C VAL A 198 3.41 15.38 9.09
N HIS A 199 2.87 15.29 10.29
CA HIS A 199 2.03 14.19 10.76
C HIS A 199 0.66 14.69 11.18
N TYR A 200 -0.28 13.78 11.39
CA TYR A 200 -1.59 14.10 11.95
C TYR A 200 -1.88 13.18 13.13
N TRP A 201 -1.81 13.74 14.34
CA TRP A 201 -2.04 13.02 15.59
C TRP A 201 -2.97 13.79 16.51
N GLN A 202 -3.84 13.09 17.20
CA GLN A 202 -4.77 13.69 18.20
C GLN A 202 -5.60 14.85 17.64
N GLY A 203 -6.00 14.79 16.37
CA GLY A 203 -6.79 15.86 15.74
C GLY A 203 -5.97 17.10 15.35
N GLN A 204 -4.64 17.03 15.35
CA GLN A 204 -3.74 18.14 15.02
C GLN A 204 -2.72 17.74 13.97
N TYR A 205 -2.39 18.68 13.09
CA TYR A 205 -1.22 18.59 12.23
C TYR A 205 0.01 19.01 13.03
N VAL A 206 1.06 18.20 12.95
CA VAL A 206 2.30 18.40 13.69
C VAL A 206 3.46 18.37 12.69
N CYS A 207 4.14 19.49 12.54
CA CYS A 207 5.31 19.63 11.68
C CYS A 207 6.58 19.65 12.52
N LEU A 208 7.50 18.73 12.25
CA LEU A 208 8.85 18.81 12.80
C LEU A 208 9.62 19.90 12.07
N ALA A 209 10.11 20.89 12.79
CA ALA A 209 10.81 22.03 12.24
C ALA A 209 12.11 22.35 12.96
N GLU A 210 13.02 22.96 12.23
CA GLU A 210 14.17 23.66 12.73
C GLU A 210 13.87 25.17 12.67
N LEU A 211 13.99 25.84 13.79
CA LEU A 211 13.72 27.28 13.92
C LEU A 211 14.95 28.01 14.42
N GLY A 212 15.06 29.29 14.06
CA GLY A 212 16.07 30.20 14.56
C GLY A 212 16.77 31.03 13.51
N GLU A 213 17.48 32.06 13.95
CA GLU A 213 18.30 32.90 13.10
C GLU A 213 19.62 32.24 12.73
N TYR A 214 20.23 32.78 11.70
CA TYR A 214 21.48 32.39 11.09
C TYR A 214 22.59 31.99 12.09
N ILE A 215 23.06 30.74 11.99
CA ILE A 215 24.32 30.14 12.51
C ILE A 215 24.43 29.95 14.05
N ASN A 216 23.91 30.78 14.94
CA ASN A 216 24.37 30.77 16.32
C ASN A 216 23.44 30.13 17.36
N TYR A 217 22.14 29.98 17.08
CA TYR A 217 21.21 29.30 17.99
C TYR A 217 19.99 28.80 17.23
N ARG A 218 19.94 27.52 17.00
CA ARG A 218 18.81 26.83 16.37
C ARG A 218 18.19 25.86 17.33
N ILE A 219 16.90 25.63 17.17
CA ILE A 219 16.14 24.68 17.97
C ILE A 219 15.40 23.71 17.07
N TYR A 220 15.16 22.50 17.56
CA TYR A 220 14.12 21.62 17.05
C TYR A 220 12.81 21.88 17.79
N ALA A 221 11.73 21.95 17.04
CA ALA A 221 10.39 22.23 17.56
C ALA A 221 9.32 21.48 16.76
N CYS A 222 8.17 21.25 17.40
CA CYS A 222 6.94 20.91 16.72
C CYS A 222 6.14 22.19 16.49
N LEU A 223 5.86 22.50 15.23
CA LEU A 223 4.80 23.45 14.86
C LEU A 223 3.50 22.66 14.77
N TYR A 224 2.46 23.04 15.49
CA TYR A 224 1.22 22.28 15.50
C TYR A 224 -0.02 23.16 15.40
N THR A 225 -1.05 22.65 14.72
CA THR A 225 -2.32 23.36 14.47
C THR A 225 -3.44 22.38 14.21
N THR A 226 -4.69 22.81 14.45
CA THR A 226 -5.89 22.05 14.06
C THR A 226 -6.41 22.45 12.67
N GLN A 227 -5.87 23.50 12.06
CA GLN A 227 -6.32 24.04 10.78
C GLN A 227 -5.14 24.38 9.87
N LEU A 228 -5.22 23.95 8.62
CA LEU A 228 -4.18 24.19 7.60
C LEU A 228 -4.33 25.61 7.01
N GLN A 229 -3.89 26.60 7.75
CA GLN A 229 -3.86 28.01 7.38
C GLN A 229 -2.60 28.68 7.94
N GLN A 230 -2.30 29.90 7.52
CA GLN A 230 -1.08 30.61 7.97
C GLN A 230 -1.14 31.01 9.43
N ASP A 231 -2.32 31.29 9.94
CA ASP A 231 -2.52 31.70 11.32
C ASP A 231 -2.85 30.52 12.24
N GLY A 232 -2.62 30.67 13.54
CA GLY A 232 -3.03 29.69 14.55
C GLY A 232 -2.07 28.54 14.79
N TRP A 233 -0.87 28.62 14.25
CA TRP A 233 0.19 27.67 14.59
C TRP A 233 0.74 27.96 15.99
N LYS A 234 0.99 26.89 16.72
CA LYS A 234 1.64 26.87 18.02
C LYS A 234 2.98 26.19 17.95
N ILE A 235 3.87 26.52 18.87
CA ILE A 235 5.23 25.95 18.90
C ILE A 235 5.42 25.19 20.20
N ALA A 236 5.80 23.93 20.12
CA ALA A 236 6.33 23.15 21.24
C ALA A 236 7.84 22.98 21.00
N ARG A 237 8.66 23.60 21.84
CA ARG A 237 10.12 23.45 21.75
C ARG A 237 10.55 22.06 22.20
N ILE A 238 11.36 21.39 21.40
CA ILE A 238 11.91 20.08 21.74
C ILE A 238 13.29 20.26 22.42
N CYS A 239 14.26 20.81 21.73
CA CYS A 239 15.61 21.00 22.25
C CYS A 239 16.39 22.02 21.41
N ALA A 240 17.50 22.46 21.96
CA ALA A 240 18.52 23.16 21.19
C ALA A 240 19.18 22.20 20.19
N LYS A 241 19.41 22.64 18.97
CA LYS A 241 20.18 21.89 17.97
C LYS A 241 21.63 21.80 18.42
N SER A 242 22.19 20.61 18.35
CA SER A 242 23.60 20.42 18.64
C SER A 242 24.46 20.90 17.48
N ASP A 243 25.66 21.41 17.78
CA ASP A 243 26.66 21.72 16.78
C ASP A 243 27.11 20.42 16.06
N GLY A 244 27.60 20.58 14.84
CA GLY A 244 28.10 19.46 14.04
C GLY A 244 27.25 19.12 12.83
N THR A 245 27.68 18.11 12.09
CA THR A 245 26.96 17.60 10.92
C THR A 245 25.76 16.78 11.39
N GLN A 246 24.58 17.16 10.94
CA GLN A 246 23.33 16.50 11.33
C GLN A 246 23.09 15.24 10.48
N GLY A 247 22.66 14.19 11.15
CA GLY A 247 22.24 12.93 10.54
C GLY A 247 20.71 12.77 10.49
N TYR A 248 20.22 11.62 10.94
CA TYR A 248 18.80 11.31 11.02
C TYR A 248 18.05 12.23 11.96
N ARG A 249 16.78 12.51 11.62
CA ARG A 249 15.80 13.20 12.47
C ARG A 249 14.46 12.60 12.16
N SER A 250 13.75 12.18 13.20
CA SER A 250 12.42 11.60 13.04
C SER A 250 11.56 11.89 14.25
N LEU A 251 10.29 12.17 14.00
CA LEU A 251 9.28 12.43 15.01
C LEU A 251 8.23 11.33 14.96
N PHE A 252 7.88 10.77 16.11
CA PHE A 252 6.92 9.67 16.22
C PHE A 252 5.91 9.95 17.32
N TYR A 253 4.74 9.33 17.22
CA TYR A 253 3.74 9.29 18.27
C TYR A 253 3.17 7.87 18.39
N ASP A 254 3.28 7.25 19.57
CA ASP A 254 2.85 5.86 19.81
C ASP A 254 1.41 5.71 20.33
N GLY A 255 0.62 6.78 20.27
CA GLY A 255 -0.71 6.84 20.86
C GLY A 255 -0.73 7.40 22.28
N THR A 256 0.42 7.48 22.95
CA THR A 256 0.57 7.96 24.32
C THR A 256 1.63 9.03 24.50
N GLN A 257 2.73 8.92 23.75
CA GLN A 257 3.88 9.82 23.86
C GLN A 257 4.43 10.21 22.48
N TYR A 258 4.94 11.41 22.40
CA TYR A 258 5.75 11.90 21.30
C TYR A 258 7.21 11.53 21.53
N TYR A 259 7.91 11.14 20.47
CA TYR A 259 9.33 10.82 20.48
C TYR A 259 10.03 11.57 19.35
N PHE A 260 11.11 12.24 19.68
CA PHE A 260 11.99 12.85 18.70
C PHE A 260 13.38 12.25 18.82
N CYS A 261 13.82 11.58 17.76
CA CYS A 261 15.17 11.02 17.67
C CYS A 261 15.98 11.75 16.63
N TYR A 262 17.23 12.10 16.97
CA TYR A 262 18.15 12.61 15.99
C TYR A 262 19.60 12.20 16.25
N THR A 263 20.39 12.20 15.17
CA THR A 263 21.81 11.90 15.20
C THR A 263 22.61 13.09 14.70
N PHE A 264 23.83 13.20 15.15
CA PHE A 264 24.80 14.19 14.65
C PHE A 264 26.23 13.72 14.88
N SER A 265 27.16 14.29 14.11
CA SER A 265 28.58 14.01 14.28
C SER A 265 29.36 15.30 14.51
N ILE A 266 30.41 15.19 15.30
CA ILE A 266 31.34 16.30 15.56
C ILE A 266 32.72 15.87 15.09
N TYR A 267 33.28 16.61 14.15
CA TYR A 267 34.68 16.44 13.72
C TYR A 267 35.62 17.20 14.63
N ASN A 268 36.52 16.47 15.27
CA ASN A 268 37.56 17.07 16.10
C ASN A 268 38.80 17.39 15.24
N THR A 269 39.00 18.68 14.94
CA THR A 269 40.12 19.15 14.11
C THR A 269 41.48 18.86 14.72
N ASN A 270 41.57 18.73 16.06
CA ASN A 270 42.87 18.50 16.73
C ASN A 270 43.27 17.02 16.66
N THR A 271 42.33 16.09 16.62
CA THR A 271 42.64 14.66 16.58
C THR A 271 42.39 14.04 15.21
N GLY A 272 41.75 14.76 14.29
CA GLY A 272 41.33 14.25 12.98
C GLY A 272 40.25 13.16 13.06
N SER A 273 39.53 13.05 14.19
CA SER A 273 38.51 12.00 14.43
C SER A 273 37.11 12.60 14.44
N THR A 274 36.14 11.80 13.97
CA THR A 274 34.71 12.12 14.05
C THR A 274 34.09 11.33 15.20
N SER A 275 33.35 12.02 16.05
CA SER A 275 32.54 11.41 17.11
C SER A 275 31.06 11.49 16.73
N TYR A 276 30.32 10.39 16.88
CA TYR A 276 28.92 10.27 16.53
C TYR A 276 28.06 10.24 17.77
N TYR A 277 26.92 10.92 17.72
CA TYR A 277 25.99 11.07 18.82
C TYR A 277 24.56 10.80 18.36
N LYS A 278 23.77 10.23 19.26
CA LYS A 278 22.32 10.01 19.10
C LYS A 278 21.59 10.55 20.31
N LYS A 279 20.45 11.16 20.10
CA LYS A 279 19.60 11.73 21.16
C LYS A 279 18.16 11.36 20.95
N LEU A 280 17.49 11.01 22.05
CA LEU A 280 16.05 10.76 22.12
C LEU A 280 15.42 11.75 23.10
N TYR A 281 14.39 12.43 22.66
CA TYR A 281 13.53 13.26 23.48
C TYR A 281 12.12 12.69 23.44
N TYR A 282 11.38 12.78 24.54
CA TYR A 282 10.00 12.34 24.60
C TYR A 282 9.15 13.24 25.48
N ALA A 283 7.85 13.33 25.18
CA ALA A 283 6.85 14.10 25.91
C ALA A 283 5.46 13.45 25.80
N GLU A 284 4.61 13.61 26.81
CA GLU A 284 3.23 13.11 26.80
C GLU A 284 2.29 13.99 25.98
N SER A 285 2.62 15.24 25.81
CA SER A 285 1.80 16.23 25.07
C SER A 285 2.66 17.32 24.44
N LEU A 286 2.12 17.96 23.41
CA LEU A 286 2.68 19.18 22.85
C LEU A 286 2.20 20.38 23.64
N THR A 287 3.09 20.96 24.44
CA THR A 287 2.80 22.17 25.22
C THR A 287 3.37 23.39 24.49
N GLU A 288 2.52 24.40 24.31
CA GLU A 288 2.95 25.68 23.73
C GLU A 288 4.03 26.33 24.59
N ALA A 289 5.18 26.58 24.00
CA ALA A 289 6.32 27.15 24.70
C ALA A 289 6.08 28.64 24.95
N ALA A 290 6.24 29.07 26.21
CA ALA A 290 6.23 30.48 26.56
C ALA A 290 7.54 31.19 26.17
N ASP A 291 8.66 30.44 26.16
CA ASP A 291 9.98 30.91 25.80
C ASP A 291 10.71 29.80 25.00
N LEU A 292 11.08 30.10 23.77
CA LEU A 292 11.78 29.16 22.89
C LEU A 292 13.29 29.11 23.13
N THR A 293 13.84 30.01 23.95
CA THR A 293 15.28 30.08 24.18
C THR A 293 15.76 29.24 25.35
N SER A 294 14.93 28.96 26.36
CA SER A 294 15.39 28.39 27.62
C SER A 294 14.64 27.15 28.12
N SER A 295 13.38 26.91 27.76
CA SER A 295 12.57 25.84 28.35
C SER A 295 12.10 24.78 27.37
N THR A 296 12.00 23.55 27.85
CA THR A 296 11.36 22.44 27.13
C THR A 296 10.70 21.51 28.15
N ASP A 297 9.51 21.01 27.82
CA ASP A 297 8.83 19.96 28.57
C ASP A 297 9.24 18.55 28.13
N TRP A 298 10.12 18.46 27.15
CA TRP A 298 10.62 17.19 26.63
C TRP A 298 11.73 16.64 27.52
N THR A 299 11.63 15.36 27.84
CA THR A 299 12.64 14.65 28.61
C THR A 299 13.68 14.04 27.68
N TYR A 300 14.95 14.27 27.99
CA TYR A 300 16.08 13.69 27.26
C TYR A 300 16.47 12.32 27.78
N GLN A 301 16.81 11.42 26.87
CA GLN A 301 17.45 10.14 27.15
C GLN A 301 18.43 9.79 26.04
N GLU A 302 19.55 9.17 26.39
CA GLU A 302 20.44 8.57 25.39
C GLU A 302 19.83 7.25 24.90
N PRO A 303 19.52 7.10 23.59
CA PRO A 303 18.93 5.88 23.07
C PRO A 303 19.99 4.81 22.81
N GLU A 304 19.60 3.52 22.93
CA GLU A 304 20.46 2.38 22.55
C GLU A 304 20.72 2.38 21.03
N TYR A 305 19.66 2.57 20.24
CA TYR A 305 19.72 2.62 18.77
C TYR A 305 19.08 3.90 18.22
N CYS A 306 19.43 4.28 16.99
CA CYS A 306 18.65 5.28 16.27
C CYS A 306 17.28 4.70 15.98
N ILE A 307 16.21 5.47 16.21
CA ILE A 307 14.86 5.09 15.84
C ILE A 307 14.63 5.61 14.44
N ASP A 308 14.42 4.70 13.48
CA ASP A 308 14.22 5.02 12.08
C ASP A 308 12.74 5.03 11.71
N PHE A 309 11.95 4.10 12.28
CA PHE A 309 10.53 3.94 11.98
C PHE A 309 9.71 3.64 13.24
N TYR A 310 8.46 4.09 13.23
CA TYR A 310 7.39 3.57 14.07
C TYR A 310 6.29 3.02 13.17
N ASP A 311 5.99 1.75 13.31
CA ASP A 311 4.92 1.10 12.58
C ASP A 311 3.63 1.11 13.39
N GLU A 312 2.68 1.94 12.99
CA GLU A 312 1.39 2.11 13.68
C GLU A 312 0.54 0.83 13.67
N LEU A 313 0.72 -0.05 12.68
CA LEU A 313 -0.05 -1.29 12.57
C LEU A 313 0.35 -2.31 13.64
N THR A 314 1.63 -2.40 13.96
CA THR A 314 2.15 -3.35 14.95
C THR A 314 2.46 -2.71 16.31
N GLY A 315 2.54 -1.38 16.37
CA GLY A 315 2.97 -0.65 17.55
C GLY A 315 4.45 -0.84 17.86
N LEU A 316 5.26 -1.20 16.87
CA LEU A 316 6.68 -1.45 17.03
C LEU A 316 7.52 -0.27 16.53
N PHE A 317 8.54 0.07 17.31
CA PHE A 317 9.64 0.91 16.89
C PHE A 317 10.73 0.06 16.26
N TYR A 318 11.25 0.52 15.14
CA TYR A 318 12.40 -0.06 14.47
C TYR A 318 13.57 0.90 14.55
N GLY A 319 14.73 0.36 14.85
CA GLY A 319 15.96 1.13 14.91
C GLY A 319 17.11 0.37 14.27
N SER A 320 18.13 1.10 13.85
CA SER A 320 19.29 0.50 13.22
C SER A 320 20.58 0.82 13.94
N ARG A 321 21.55 -0.09 13.78
CA ARG A 321 22.97 0.18 14.01
C ARG A 321 23.60 0.39 12.65
N ARG A 322 24.10 1.61 12.40
CA ARG A 322 24.77 1.97 11.16
C ARG A 322 26.28 2.10 11.34
N GLY A 323 26.99 1.95 10.24
CA GLY A 323 28.45 2.01 10.24
C GLY A 323 29.02 3.35 10.75
N ASP A 324 28.34 4.46 10.42
CA ASP A 324 28.79 5.80 10.76
C ASP A 324 27.70 6.73 11.35
N LEU A 325 26.53 6.24 11.74
CA LEU A 325 25.36 6.98 12.24
C LEU A 325 24.85 8.10 11.28
N MET A 326 25.27 8.08 10.03
CA MET A 326 24.79 9.01 9.01
C MET A 326 23.68 8.35 8.16
N PRO A 327 22.79 9.13 7.53
CA PRO A 327 21.72 8.57 6.70
C PRO A 327 22.21 7.65 5.59
N TRP A 328 23.39 7.88 5.09
CA TRP A 328 24.04 7.10 4.03
C TRP A 328 24.94 5.96 4.55
N GLY A 329 25.08 5.80 5.86
CA GLY A 329 25.88 4.71 6.44
C GLY A 329 25.18 3.36 6.30
N ASP A 330 25.96 2.31 6.02
CA ASP A 330 25.44 0.95 5.89
C ASP A 330 24.71 0.50 7.13
N VAL A 331 23.61 -0.21 6.94
CA VAL A 331 22.81 -0.82 8.01
C VAL A 331 23.49 -2.11 8.44
N LEU A 332 24.14 -2.08 9.59
CA LEU A 332 24.87 -3.23 10.13
C LEU A 332 23.93 -4.22 10.86
N ALA A 333 22.86 -3.70 11.47
CA ALA A 333 21.85 -4.50 12.14
C ALA A 333 20.56 -3.69 12.31
N VAL A 334 19.43 -4.37 12.32
CA VAL A 334 18.09 -3.79 12.57
C VAL A 334 17.57 -4.36 13.89
N TYR A 335 16.89 -3.55 14.66
CA TYR A 335 16.29 -3.91 15.95
C TYR A 335 14.84 -3.43 16.00
N LYS A 336 14.01 -4.12 16.78
CA LYS A 336 12.61 -3.75 17.03
C LYS A 336 12.28 -3.77 18.52
N THR A 337 11.35 -2.92 18.96
CA THR A 337 10.86 -2.86 20.34
C THR A 337 9.50 -2.18 20.44
N GLN A 338 8.73 -2.47 21.47
CA GLN A 338 7.55 -1.68 21.86
C GLN A 338 7.90 -0.53 22.80
N THR A 339 9.08 -0.54 23.42
CA THR A 339 9.47 0.44 24.44
C THR A 339 10.84 1.02 24.13
N PRO A 340 10.93 2.03 23.25
CA PRO A 340 12.20 2.52 22.71
C PRO A 340 13.12 3.15 23.78
N ARG A 341 12.57 3.49 24.94
CA ARG A 341 13.31 4.04 26.07
C ARG A 341 14.11 3.00 26.87
N SER A 342 13.84 1.71 26.68
CA SER A 342 14.48 0.64 27.41
C SER A 342 15.53 -0.07 26.55
N SER A 343 16.80 -0.01 26.93
CA SER A 343 17.88 -0.75 26.26
C SER A 343 17.73 -2.27 26.32
N LYS A 344 16.92 -2.79 27.27
CA LYS A 344 16.75 -4.24 27.48
C LYS A 344 15.66 -4.88 26.64
N THR A 345 14.87 -4.09 25.90
CA THR A 345 13.68 -4.57 25.18
C THR A 345 13.86 -4.62 23.67
N TRP A 346 15.03 -4.24 23.18
CA TRP A 346 15.35 -4.30 21.77
C TRP A 346 15.69 -5.73 21.36
N GLU A 347 14.96 -6.21 20.35
CA GLU A 347 15.16 -7.52 19.74
C GLU A 347 15.83 -7.33 18.37
N GLU A 348 16.93 -8.05 18.14
CA GLU A 348 17.61 -8.00 16.84
C GLU A 348 16.80 -8.74 15.76
N VAL A 349 16.61 -8.10 14.63
CA VAL A 349 16.05 -8.71 13.41
C VAL A 349 17.22 -9.24 12.60
N THR A 350 17.28 -10.54 12.41
CA THR A 350 18.35 -11.17 11.63
C THR A 350 18.13 -10.91 10.15
N ILE A 351 18.77 -9.85 9.62
CA ILE A 351 18.75 -9.57 8.19
C ILE A 351 19.67 -10.53 7.42
N PRO A 352 19.32 -10.91 6.16
CA PRO A 352 20.13 -11.83 5.37
C PRO A 352 21.51 -11.24 5.05
N THR A 353 22.48 -12.09 4.80
CA THR A 353 23.74 -11.67 4.18
C THR A 353 23.62 -11.76 2.67
N ALA A 354 24.08 -10.74 1.96
CA ALA A 354 24.06 -10.72 0.51
C ALA A 354 25.49 -10.71 -0.06
N SER A 355 25.69 -11.39 -1.16
CA SER A 355 26.97 -11.41 -1.87
C SER A 355 26.76 -11.32 -3.39
N SER A 356 27.76 -10.83 -4.09
CA SER A 356 27.83 -10.82 -5.54
C SER A 356 29.07 -11.58 -6.02
N SER A 357 29.27 -11.67 -7.32
CA SER A 357 30.50 -12.23 -7.89
C SER A 357 31.76 -11.43 -7.55
N SER A 358 31.60 -10.17 -7.12
CA SER A 358 32.69 -9.26 -6.75
C SER A 358 32.92 -9.14 -5.25
N GLY A 359 32.10 -9.76 -4.40
CA GLY A 359 32.25 -9.72 -2.93
C GLY A 359 30.94 -9.59 -2.18
N ASN A 360 31.02 -9.24 -0.90
CA ASN A 360 29.85 -8.98 -0.07
C ASN A 360 29.16 -7.69 -0.51
N LEU A 361 27.85 -7.64 -0.34
CA LEU A 361 27.03 -6.46 -0.52
C LEU A 361 26.66 -5.90 0.85
N ASP A 362 26.65 -4.60 0.99
CA ASP A 362 26.25 -3.91 2.20
C ASP A 362 24.74 -3.63 2.17
N CYS A 363 24.09 -3.76 3.33
CA CYS A 363 22.70 -3.36 3.49
C CYS A 363 22.64 -1.84 3.51
N THR A 364 22.01 -1.24 2.52
CA THR A 364 21.99 0.22 2.36
C THR A 364 20.72 0.85 2.89
N ASP A 365 19.60 0.09 2.86
CA ASP A 365 18.31 0.60 3.31
C ASP A 365 17.37 -0.53 3.73
N TYR A 366 16.35 -0.18 4.52
CA TYR A 366 15.24 -1.07 4.88
C TYR A 366 13.94 -0.29 5.08
N ALA A 367 12.83 -0.95 4.85
CA ALA A 367 11.49 -0.41 5.04
C ALA A 367 10.59 -1.44 5.73
N VAL A 368 9.59 -0.95 6.47
CA VAL A 368 8.64 -1.76 7.23
C VAL A 368 7.21 -1.28 6.98
N SER A 369 6.28 -2.22 6.88
CA SER A 369 4.84 -1.96 6.85
C SER A 369 4.13 -3.17 7.46
N GLY A 370 3.60 -3.04 8.67
CA GLY A 370 2.99 -4.13 9.42
C GLY A 370 3.95 -5.30 9.64
N SER A 371 3.54 -6.50 9.25
CA SER A 371 4.40 -7.69 9.29
C SER A 371 5.39 -7.80 8.12
N THR A 372 5.31 -6.90 7.15
CA THR A 372 6.19 -6.94 5.98
C THR A 372 7.42 -6.07 6.20
N MET A 373 8.57 -6.63 5.90
CA MET A 373 9.84 -5.92 5.94
C MET A 373 10.60 -6.14 4.64
N ALA A 374 11.23 -5.12 4.12
CA ALA A 374 12.12 -5.22 2.97
C ALA A 374 13.50 -4.69 3.33
N VAL A 375 14.55 -5.32 2.81
CA VAL A 375 15.94 -4.87 2.96
C VAL A 375 16.61 -4.83 1.60
N ARG A 376 17.40 -3.79 1.38
CA ARG A 376 18.14 -3.55 0.15
C ARG A 376 19.64 -3.67 0.40
N TYR A 377 20.29 -4.33 -0.53
CA TYR A 377 21.74 -4.49 -0.56
C TYR A 377 22.29 -3.90 -1.85
N SER A 378 23.41 -3.20 -1.76
CA SER A 378 24.15 -2.77 -2.93
C SER A 378 25.66 -2.86 -2.68
N ALA A 379 26.44 -2.94 -3.76
CA ALA A 379 27.88 -2.76 -3.68
C ALA A 379 28.22 -1.28 -3.58
N GLU A 380 29.34 -0.95 -2.97
CA GLU A 380 29.88 0.43 -2.79
C GLU A 380 29.94 1.24 -4.11
N ILE A 381 29.90 0.57 -5.25
CA ILE A 381 29.94 1.16 -6.61
C ILE A 381 28.69 0.73 -7.41
N GLY A 382 27.55 0.58 -6.77
CA GLY A 382 26.24 0.52 -7.44
C GLY A 382 25.99 -0.54 -8.51
N THR A 383 26.86 -1.54 -8.67
CA THR A 383 26.78 -2.49 -9.80
C THR A 383 25.90 -3.72 -9.54
N ASN A 384 25.52 -3.97 -8.30
CA ASN A 384 24.71 -5.12 -7.93
C ASN A 384 23.72 -4.72 -6.85
N VAL A 385 22.44 -4.75 -7.16
CA VAL A 385 21.35 -4.50 -6.20
C VAL A 385 20.63 -5.80 -5.92
N LYS A 386 20.36 -6.08 -4.64
CA LYS A 386 19.51 -7.18 -4.23
C LYS A 386 18.46 -6.68 -3.25
N LEU A 387 17.23 -7.15 -3.42
CA LEU A 387 16.14 -6.91 -2.48
C LEU A 387 15.70 -8.22 -1.88
N TYR A 388 15.48 -8.20 -0.59
CA TYR A 388 14.90 -9.30 0.18
C TYR A 388 13.65 -8.79 0.87
N ARG A 389 12.65 -9.64 0.98
CA ARG A 389 11.37 -9.35 1.65
C ARG A 389 11.09 -10.42 2.70
N SER A 390 10.53 -9.99 3.80
CA SER A 390 9.95 -10.82 4.85
C SER A 390 8.47 -10.49 4.97
N GLY A 391 7.62 -11.49 5.11
CA GLY A 391 6.20 -11.34 5.40
C GLY A 391 5.84 -11.62 6.87
N ASP A 392 6.83 -11.98 7.70
CA ASP A 392 6.67 -12.44 9.09
C ASP A 392 7.39 -11.57 10.13
N GLY A 393 7.57 -10.29 9.82
CA GLY A 393 8.20 -9.32 10.72
C GLY A 393 9.70 -9.50 10.88
N GLY A 394 10.37 -10.02 9.85
CA GLY A 394 11.82 -10.23 9.82
C GLY A 394 12.26 -11.60 10.32
N GLY A 395 11.35 -12.55 10.47
CA GLY A 395 11.70 -13.94 10.87
C GLY A 395 12.37 -14.70 9.74
N THR A 396 11.83 -14.60 8.52
CA THR A 396 12.40 -15.22 7.32
C THR A 396 12.43 -14.22 6.17
N PHE A 397 13.46 -14.29 5.33
CA PHE A 397 13.63 -13.41 4.18
C PHE A 397 13.78 -14.22 2.88
N GLU A 398 13.10 -13.76 1.84
CA GLU A 398 13.22 -14.27 0.49
C GLU A 398 13.80 -13.20 -0.44
N GLN A 399 14.72 -13.60 -1.33
CA GLN A 399 15.22 -12.68 -2.35
C GLN A 399 14.18 -12.50 -3.45
N ILE A 400 13.67 -11.28 -3.60
CA ILE A 400 12.63 -10.94 -4.57
C ILE A 400 13.18 -10.28 -5.84
N TYR A 401 14.39 -9.73 -5.78
CA TYR A 401 14.98 -9.01 -6.90
C TYR A 401 16.52 -9.08 -6.88
N ALA A 402 17.08 -9.12 -8.06
CA ALA A 402 18.52 -8.94 -8.28
C ALA A 402 18.76 -8.29 -9.62
N GLU A 403 19.55 -7.24 -9.65
CA GLU A 403 19.95 -6.54 -10.87
C GLU A 403 21.44 -6.22 -10.83
N THR A 404 22.05 -6.28 -12.01
CA THR A 404 23.41 -5.80 -12.24
C THR A 404 23.31 -4.54 -13.08
N THR A 405 23.55 -3.38 -12.49
CA THR A 405 23.48 -2.09 -13.16
C THR A 405 24.86 -1.58 -13.52
N SER A 406 24.95 -0.73 -14.52
CA SER A 406 26.21 -0.18 -15.04
C SER A 406 26.35 1.31 -14.75
N GLY A 407 26.03 1.79 -13.53
CA GLY A 407 26.09 3.21 -13.22
C GLY A 407 26.48 3.50 -11.78
N SER A 408 27.06 4.68 -11.55
CA SER A 408 27.58 5.13 -10.27
C SER A 408 26.60 5.97 -9.42
N ASP A 409 25.36 6.16 -9.87
CA ASP A 409 24.41 7.10 -9.27
C ASP A 409 23.18 6.38 -8.71
N HIS A 410 23.38 5.56 -7.66
CA HIS A 410 22.27 4.86 -7.02
C HIS A 410 21.90 5.52 -5.69
N THR A 411 20.85 6.30 -5.71
CA THR A 411 20.08 6.60 -4.51
C THR A 411 19.35 5.34 -4.11
N ASN A 412 19.57 4.90 -2.89
CA ASN A 412 19.15 3.61 -2.42
C ASN A 412 17.89 3.77 -1.57
N ASN A 413 16.73 3.88 -2.20
CA ASN A 413 15.49 4.16 -1.48
C ASN A 413 14.51 3.00 -1.56
N LEU A 414 13.88 2.73 -0.43
CA LEU A 414 12.77 1.80 -0.26
C LEU A 414 11.61 2.49 0.45
N GLY A 415 10.41 2.11 0.08
CA GLY A 415 9.20 2.56 0.77
C GLY A 415 8.01 1.65 0.48
N PHE A 416 7.05 1.64 1.39
CA PHE A 416 5.78 0.96 1.19
C PHE A 416 4.67 1.98 0.92
N VAL A 417 3.77 1.59 0.01
CA VAL A 417 2.50 2.26 -0.23
C VAL A 417 1.43 1.20 -0.16
N ALA A 418 0.66 1.17 0.90
CA ALA A 418 -0.15 0.02 1.27
C ALA A 418 0.71 -1.25 1.23
N ASP A 419 0.32 -2.28 0.47
CA ASP A 419 1.07 -3.55 0.36
C ASP A 419 2.12 -3.56 -0.77
N ILE A 420 2.25 -2.45 -1.50
CA ILE A 420 3.18 -2.32 -2.63
C ILE A 420 4.53 -1.83 -2.10
N LEU A 421 5.58 -2.63 -2.34
CA LEU A 421 6.94 -2.20 -2.10
C LEU A 421 7.45 -1.41 -3.31
N CYS A 422 7.90 -0.20 -3.06
CA CYS A 422 8.54 0.66 -4.04
C CYS A 422 10.05 0.71 -3.77
N ALA A 423 10.84 0.40 -4.78
CA ALA A 423 12.28 0.59 -4.75
C ALA A 423 12.67 1.52 -5.90
N TRP A 424 13.44 2.55 -5.65
CA TRP A 424 13.81 3.50 -6.71
C TRP A 424 15.24 3.99 -6.59
N ASP A 425 15.75 4.40 -7.74
CA ASP A 425 16.94 5.20 -7.90
C ASP A 425 16.60 6.50 -8.65
N ARG A 426 17.60 7.29 -9.02
CA ARG A 426 17.39 8.55 -9.76
C ARG A 426 16.68 8.39 -11.10
N THR A 427 16.68 7.20 -11.69
CA THR A 427 16.29 6.95 -13.07
C THR A 427 15.11 6.02 -13.22
N ALA A 428 14.88 5.13 -12.26
CA ALA A 428 13.87 4.09 -12.34
C ALA A 428 13.18 3.83 -10.99
N ILE A 429 11.93 3.40 -11.06
CA ILE A 429 11.13 2.93 -9.94
C ILE A 429 10.69 1.51 -10.25
N VAL A 430 10.98 0.58 -9.35
CA VAL A 430 10.54 -0.81 -9.45
C VAL A 430 9.49 -1.05 -8.36
N LEU A 431 8.34 -1.55 -8.77
CA LEU A 431 7.21 -1.84 -7.91
C LEU A 431 7.06 -3.35 -7.73
N PHE A 432 6.83 -3.78 -6.51
CA PHE A 432 6.57 -5.17 -6.15
C PHE A 432 5.22 -5.26 -5.45
N ASP A 433 4.39 -6.18 -5.89
CA ASP A 433 3.12 -6.48 -5.21
C ASP A 433 3.30 -7.29 -3.92
N ALA A 434 2.18 -7.65 -3.29
CA ALA A 434 2.19 -8.45 -2.07
C ALA A 434 2.88 -9.82 -2.25
N ASP A 435 2.82 -10.40 -3.43
CA ASP A 435 3.45 -11.69 -3.77
C ASP A 435 4.94 -11.54 -4.16
N SER A 436 5.50 -10.35 -4.03
CA SER A 436 6.90 -10.03 -4.38
C SER A 436 7.26 -10.20 -5.86
N ILE A 437 6.25 -10.15 -6.72
CA ILE A 437 6.44 -10.15 -8.17
C ILE A 437 6.67 -8.71 -8.62
N ALA A 438 7.75 -8.46 -9.37
CA ALA A 438 7.97 -7.13 -9.95
C ALA A 438 6.82 -6.80 -10.91
N MET A 439 6.01 -5.81 -10.52
CA MET A 439 4.85 -5.38 -11.28
C MET A 439 5.24 -4.51 -12.47
N GLN A 440 6.17 -3.61 -12.23
CA GLN A 440 6.53 -2.60 -13.21
C GLN A 440 7.89 -1.99 -12.88
N THR A 441 8.69 -1.78 -13.92
CA THR A 441 9.79 -0.82 -13.88
C THR A 441 9.36 0.42 -14.64
N VAL A 442 9.40 1.56 -13.98
CA VAL A 442 9.02 2.86 -14.55
C VAL A 442 10.27 3.72 -14.66
N THR A 443 10.45 4.31 -15.84
CA THR A 443 11.43 5.36 -16.03
C THR A 443 10.67 6.69 -16.03
N PRO A 444 10.73 7.48 -14.94
CA PRO A 444 10.11 8.80 -14.94
C PRO A 444 10.79 9.67 -15.98
N GLY A 445 10.05 10.58 -16.60
CA GLY A 445 10.59 11.50 -17.61
C GLY A 445 11.58 12.56 -17.05
N THR A 446 11.89 12.48 -15.76
CA THR A 446 12.81 13.37 -15.03
C THR A 446 13.55 12.57 -13.97
N SER A 447 14.77 13.00 -13.63
CA SER A 447 15.49 12.43 -12.48
C SER A 447 14.73 12.69 -11.18
N ILE A 448 14.66 11.68 -10.32
CA ILE A 448 13.92 11.72 -9.04
C ILE A 448 14.90 11.76 -7.86
N ALA A 449 14.46 12.39 -6.78
CA ALA A 449 15.22 12.53 -5.54
C ALA A 449 14.90 11.42 -4.53
N ASP A 450 15.57 11.47 -3.39
CA ASP A 450 15.34 10.56 -2.28
C ASP A 450 14.05 10.90 -1.50
N GLU A 451 13.58 12.14 -1.62
CA GLU A 451 12.42 12.63 -0.90
C GLU A 451 11.12 12.11 -1.49
N TYR A 452 10.38 11.40 -0.69
CA TYR A 452 9.08 10.85 -1.05
C TYR A 452 8.09 10.96 0.11
N ALA A 453 6.82 10.79 -0.23
CA ALA A 453 5.76 10.61 0.74
C ALA A 453 4.73 9.62 0.20
N SER A 454 3.99 8.97 1.11
CA SER A 454 2.86 8.12 0.78
C SER A 454 1.60 8.59 1.51
N LEU A 455 0.46 8.49 0.85
CA LEU A 455 -0.85 8.87 1.39
C LEU A 455 -1.91 7.86 0.95
N GLY A 456 -2.35 7.02 1.88
CA GLY A 456 -3.24 5.90 1.53
C GLY A 456 -2.57 5.00 0.51
N ASN A 457 -3.19 4.87 -0.66
CA ASN A 457 -2.67 4.06 -1.77
C ASN A 457 -1.87 4.88 -2.80
N ALA A 458 -1.44 6.07 -2.48
CA ALA A 458 -0.69 6.93 -3.41
C ALA A 458 0.73 7.21 -2.91
N ILE A 459 1.67 7.33 -3.83
CA ILE A 459 3.04 7.76 -3.60
C ILE A 459 3.36 8.98 -4.43
N ALA A 460 4.15 9.88 -3.88
CA ALA A 460 4.74 11.01 -4.59
C ALA A 460 6.23 11.10 -4.28
N ILE A 461 7.04 11.33 -5.30
CA ILE A 461 8.50 11.45 -5.21
C ILE A 461 8.90 12.79 -5.83
N LEU A 462 9.74 13.56 -5.15
CA LEU A 462 10.26 14.82 -5.70
C LEU A 462 11.19 14.56 -6.89
N SER A 463 11.17 15.46 -7.87
CA SER A 463 12.23 15.51 -8.87
C SER A 463 13.52 16.03 -8.25
N GLU A 464 14.69 15.57 -8.75
CA GLU A 464 16.01 15.97 -8.25
C GLU A 464 16.23 17.48 -8.29
N ASN A 465 15.71 18.15 -9.32
CA ASN A 465 15.78 19.59 -9.45
C ASN A 465 14.76 20.36 -8.58
N GLY A 466 13.92 19.65 -7.82
CA GLY A 466 12.90 20.26 -6.97
C GLY A 466 11.86 21.10 -7.71
N SER A 467 11.57 20.83 -8.98
CA SER A 467 10.60 21.59 -9.78
C SER A 467 9.24 20.91 -9.94
N SER A 468 9.18 19.61 -9.68
CA SER A 468 7.99 18.80 -9.85
C SER A 468 7.95 17.62 -8.86
N VAL A 469 6.79 16.99 -8.76
CA VAL A 469 6.61 15.68 -8.15
C VAL A 469 6.19 14.68 -9.21
N VAL A 470 6.74 13.48 -9.15
CA VAL A 470 6.28 12.31 -9.90
C VAL A 470 5.43 11.48 -8.96
N TYR A 471 4.20 11.14 -9.33
CA TYR A 471 3.28 10.46 -8.43
C TYR A 471 2.42 9.43 -9.12
N GLN A 472 1.95 8.47 -8.32
CA GLN A 472 0.97 7.47 -8.72
C GLN A 472 0.01 7.18 -7.60
N ASP A 473 -1.27 7.01 -7.95
CA ASP A 473 -2.33 6.56 -7.07
C ASP A 473 -2.68 5.11 -7.43
N PHE A 474 -2.46 4.20 -6.48
CA PHE A 474 -2.76 2.77 -6.62
C PHE A 474 -4.19 2.41 -6.17
N THR A 475 -4.99 3.35 -5.67
CA THR A 475 -6.40 3.13 -5.27
C THR A 475 -7.22 2.56 -6.43
N HIS A 476 -6.83 2.88 -7.64
CA HIS A 476 -7.43 2.38 -8.86
C HIS A 476 -6.44 1.52 -9.65
N SER A 477 -5.57 0.76 -8.98
CA SER A 477 -4.74 -0.22 -9.66
C SER A 477 -5.65 -1.13 -10.44
N LYS A 478 -5.62 -1.01 -11.77
CA LYS A 478 -6.47 -1.78 -12.66
C LYS A 478 -5.70 -3.03 -13.02
N LYS A 479 -6.22 -4.18 -12.65
CA LYS A 479 -5.68 -5.45 -13.14
C LYS A 479 -6.18 -5.68 -14.56
N LYS A 480 -5.29 -6.17 -15.40
CA LYS A 480 -5.59 -6.38 -16.82
C LYS A 480 -6.14 -7.78 -17.04
N ILE A 481 -7.33 -7.88 -17.62
CA ILE A 481 -7.85 -9.17 -18.10
C ILE A 481 -6.92 -9.65 -19.23
N PRO A 482 -6.60 -10.97 -19.30
CA PRO A 482 -5.82 -11.51 -20.39
C PRO A 482 -6.41 -11.12 -21.75
N ASN A 483 -5.56 -10.76 -22.70
CA ASN A 483 -6.00 -10.59 -24.09
C ASN A 483 -5.81 -11.92 -24.82
N ILE A 484 -6.91 -12.66 -25.00
CA ILE A 484 -6.92 -13.96 -25.65
C ILE A 484 -7.67 -13.80 -26.96
N THR A 485 -6.95 -14.04 -28.06
CA THR A 485 -7.54 -14.03 -29.40
C THR A 485 -7.70 -15.48 -29.87
N PRO A 486 -8.86 -16.11 -29.63
CA PRO A 486 -9.17 -17.42 -30.17
C PRO A 486 -9.35 -17.36 -31.70
N ASP A 487 -9.67 -18.48 -32.31
CA ASP A 487 -9.99 -18.50 -33.74
C ASP A 487 -11.19 -17.57 -34.10
N SER A 488 -11.41 -17.36 -35.39
CA SER A 488 -12.42 -16.41 -35.88
C SER A 488 -13.88 -16.79 -35.52
N ARG A 489 -14.11 -17.94 -34.92
CA ARG A 489 -15.44 -18.46 -34.58
C ARG A 489 -15.73 -18.45 -33.08
N SER A 490 -14.72 -18.20 -32.26
CA SER A 490 -14.81 -18.28 -30.81
C SER A 490 -14.39 -16.96 -30.15
N LYS A 491 -14.88 -16.70 -28.95
CA LYS A 491 -14.45 -15.63 -28.08
C LYS A 491 -13.99 -16.20 -26.75
N ALA A 492 -13.03 -15.57 -26.14
CA ALA A 492 -12.58 -15.89 -24.79
C ALA A 492 -13.25 -14.97 -23.78
N TYR A 493 -13.75 -15.54 -22.71
CA TYR A 493 -14.36 -14.83 -21.59
C TYR A 493 -13.77 -15.31 -20.28
N ILE A 494 -13.70 -14.44 -19.29
CA ILE A 494 -13.27 -14.75 -17.93
C ILE A 494 -14.45 -14.54 -16.98
N LYS A 495 -14.66 -15.48 -16.07
CA LYS A 495 -15.72 -15.35 -15.06
C LYS A 495 -15.30 -14.27 -14.05
N ALA A 496 -16.13 -13.25 -13.90
CA ALA A 496 -15.84 -12.07 -13.11
C ALA A 496 -16.61 -11.99 -11.79
N LEU A 497 -17.77 -12.64 -11.71
CA LEU A 497 -18.64 -12.63 -10.55
C LEU A 497 -19.16 -14.04 -10.27
N GLU A 498 -19.38 -14.38 -9.02
CA GLU A 498 -20.20 -15.55 -8.65
C GLU A 498 -21.65 -15.31 -9.07
N GLU A 499 -22.33 -16.37 -9.56
CA GLU A 499 -23.74 -16.33 -9.98
C GLU A 499 -24.66 -16.79 -8.85
#